data_c2d4ea71928142b72a2d0907b1b8176f
#
_entry.id   c2d4ea71928142b72a2d0907b1b8176f
#
_cell.length_a   1.000
_cell.length_b   1.000
_cell.length_c   1.000
_cell.angle_alpha   90.00
_cell.angle_beta   90.00
_cell.angle_gamma   90.00
#
_symmetry.space_group_name_H-M   'P 1'
#
loop_
_entity.id
_entity.type
_entity.pdbx_description
1 polymer ?
#
loop_
_entity_poly.entity_id
_entity_poly.type
_entity_poly.pdbx_seq_one_letter_code
_entity_poly.pdbx_strand_id
1 'polypeptide(L)'
;MIKIIVDERAYHIMKEGKNTNKQNKTRVIGGLLWTFGERITAQFVSTLVGIILARVLDPEHFGVISIVMVFITFCNVFVTSGFSSAIIQKKEVNEVDFNTAFYIGLLLSAFLYFILFVTAPYVADFYDMPVIAPAIRLLGIRLPIAALNSVQQAYVRRKMEFKKFFIATIFGTIISGVVGVFLAFNGVGVFALIVQYLTNTIIDSIVMWIVGGWRPKLQFSKGKAKQIYSFG
;
A
#
# COMPACT_ATOMS: atom_id res chain seq x y z
N MET A 1 4.48 -59.41 -0.99
CA MET A 1 5.40 -58.33 -1.41
C MET A 1 4.71 -57.03 -1.87
N ILE A 2 3.69 -57.08 -2.75
CA ILE A 2 2.98 -55.88 -3.25
C ILE A 2 2.22 -55.11 -2.15
N LYS A 3 1.64 -55.79 -1.15
CA LYS A 3 0.87 -55.15 -0.05
C LYS A 3 1.75 -54.27 0.89
N ILE A 4 3.01 -54.64 1.06
CA ILE A 4 3.97 -53.90 1.91
C ILE A 4 4.41 -52.58 1.21
N ILE A 5 4.60 -52.61 -0.11
CA ILE A 5 5.03 -51.45 -0.92
C ILE A 5 3.91 -50.40 -1.02
N VAL A 6 2.65 -50.83 -1.05
CA VAL A 6 1.48 -49.92 -1.07
C VAL A 6 1.31 -49.24 0.27
N ASP A 7 1.57 -49.94 1.38
CA ASP A 7 1.43 -49.38 2.74
C ASP A 7 2.56 -48.38 3.06
N GLU A 8 3.79 -48.63 2.62
CA GLU A 8 4.90 -47.67 2.75
C GLU A 8 4.67 -46.39 1.93
N ARG A 9 4.20 -46.50 0.70
CA ARG A 9 3.85 -45.32 -0.12
C ARG A 9 2.71 -44.52 0.49
N ALA A 10 1.65 -45.18 0.98
CA ALA A 10 0.54 -44.50 1.65
C ALA A 10 0.99 -43.80 2.94
N TYR A 11 1.89 -44.42 3.72
CA TYR A 11 2.46 -43.82 4.92
C TYR A 11 3.33 -42.60 4.59
N HIS A 12 4.18 -42.67 3.53
CA HIS A 12 4.99 -41.51 3.09
C HIS A 12 4.12 -40.37 2.59
N ILE A 13 3.07 -40.61 1.81
CA ILE A 13 2.14 -39.59 1.32
C ILE A 13 1.40 -38.92 2.47
N MET A 14 0.93 -39.70 3.48
CA MET A 14 0.27 -39.15 4.66
C MET A 14 1.23 -38.35 5.55
N LYS A 15 2.48 -38.75 5.67
CA LYS A 15 3.52 -38.03 6.42
C LYS A 15 3.94 -36.75 5.74
N GLU A 16 4.07 -36.74 4.42
CA GLU A 16 4.30 -35.53 3.62
C GLU A 16 3.12 -34.57 3.70
N GLY A 17 1.88 -35.06 3.58
CA GLY A 17 0.67 -34.25 3.73
C GLY A 17 0.53 -33.61 5.11
N LYS A 18 0.87 -34.34 6.19
CA LYS A 18 0.90 -33.79 7.55
C LYS A 18 1.99 -32.74 7.76
N ASN A 19 3.19 -32.94 7.19
CA ASN A 19 4.28 -31.99 7.27
C ASN A 19 3.99 -30.71 6.49
N THR A 20 3.42 -30.83 5.29
CA THR A 20 3.02 -29.68 4.46
C THR A 20 1.92 -28.85 5.15
N ASN A 21 0.97 -29.52 5.78
CA ASN A 21 -0.12 -28.85 6.50
C ASN A 21 0.38 -28.14 7.78
N LYS A 22 1.33 -28.75 8.50
CA LYS A 22 1.98 -28.12 9.68
C LYS A 22 2.84 -26.92 9.28
N GLN A 23 3.59 -27.03 8.19
CA GLN A 23 4.43 -25.96 7.66
C GLN A 23 3.61 -24.77 7.14
N ASN A 24 2.48 -25.02 6.46
CA ASN A 24 1.55 -23.99 6.02
C ASN A 24 0.89 -23.30 7.22
N LYS A 25 0.46 -24.04 8.24
CA LYS A 25 -0.13 -23.49 9.46
C LYS A 25 0.85 -22.57 10.20
N THR A 26 2.13 -22.97 10.33
CA THR A 26 3.16 -22.14 10.97
C THR A 26 3.44 -20.86 10.18
N ARG A 27 3.48 -20.93 8.84
CA ARG A 27 3.65 -19.74 7.97
C ARG A 27 2.48 -18.78 8.08
N VAL A 28 1.25 -19.29 8.11
CA VAL A 28 0.04 -18.47 8.27
C VAL A 28 0.02 -17.79 9.63
N ILE A 29 0.28 -18.53 10.71
CA ILE A 29 0.33 -17.96 12.06
C ILE A 29 1.44 -16.93 12.18
N GLY A 30 2.65 -17.24 11.69
CA GLY A 30 3.75 -16.29 11.66
C GLY A 30 3.41 -15.01 10.86
N GLY A 31 2.74 -15.16 9.72
CA GLY A 31 2.26 -14.03 8.91
C GLY A 31 1.25 -13.16 9.65
N LEU A 32 0.30 -13.77 10.36
CA LEU A 32 -0.68 -13.05 11.18
C LEU A 32 -0.01 -12.28 12.32
N LEU A 33 0.95 -12.88 13.01
CA LEU A 33 1.70 -12.23 14.08
C LEU A 33 2.50 -11.02 13.56
N TRP A 34 3.15 -11.14 12.40
CA TRP A 34 3.86 -10.03 11.78
C TRP A 34 2.91 -8.90 11.36
N THR A 35 1.76 -9.22 10.77
CA THR A 35 0.75 -8.22 10.37
C THR A 35 0.14 -7.52 11.59
N PHE A 36 -0.10 -8.26 12.67
CA PHE A 36 -0.63 -7.70 13.90
C PHE A 36 0.40 -6.79 14.59
N GLY A 37 1.66 -7.25 14.68
CA GLY A 37 2.77 -6.46 15.21
C GLY A 37 3.01 -5.17 14.40
N GLU A 38 2.93 -5.24 13.06
CA GLU A 38 3.00 -4.08 12.17
C GLU A 38 1.94 -3.05 12.53
N ARG A 39 0.68 -3.46 12.57
CA ARG A 39 -0.45 -2.55 12.83
C ARG A 39 -0.36 -1.90 14.20
N ILE A 40 -0.05 -2.66 15.25
CA ILE A 40 0.07 -2.11 16.61
C ILE A 40 1.23 -1.12 16.68
N THR A 41 2.41 -1.49 16.18
CA THR A 41 3.59 -0.61 16.26
C THR A 41 3.39 0.65 15.43
N ALA A 42 2.89 0.53 14.20
CA ALA A 42 2.60 1.67 13.35
C ALA A 42 1.54 2.60 13.98
N GLN A 43 0.47 2.02 14.54
CA GLN A 43 -0.57 2.80 15.21
C GLN A 43 -0.04 3.52 16.45
N PHE A 44 0.79 2.86 17.26
CA PHE A 44 1.40 3.47 18.44
C PHE A 44 2.28 4.66 18.06
N VAL A 45 3.18 4.49 17.09
CA VAL A 45 4.05 5.58 16.60
C VAL A 45 3.22 6.70 15.99
N SER A 46 2.23 6.40 15.15
CA SER A 46 1.34 7.38 14.54
C SER A 46 0.55 8.16 15.60
N THR A 47 0.11 7.50 16.67
CA THR A 47 -0.61 8.16 17.76
C THR A 47 0.31 9.13 18.52
N LEU A 48 1.55 8.71 18.82
CA LEU A 48 2.53 9.62 19.47
C LEU A 48 2.83 10.84 18.59
N VAL A 49 3.09 10.62 17.31
CA VAL A 49 3.33 11.72 16.35
C VAL A 49 2.08 12.61 16.27
N GLY A 50 0.89 12.04 16.19
CA GLY A 50 -0.37 12.79 16.15
C GLY A 50 -0.60 13.65 17.38
N ILE A 51 -0.29 13.16 18.59
CA ILE A 51 -0.37 13.95 19.83
C ILE A 51 0.60 15.13 19.81
N ILE A 52 1.83 14.93 19.33
CA ILE A 52 2.82 16.00 19.21
C ILE A 52 2.34 17.06 18.22
N LEU A 53 1.90 16.64 17.04
CA LEU A 53 1.39 17.55 16.01
C LEU A 53 0.14 18.31 16.46
N ALA A 54 -0.78 17.66 17.19
CA ALA A 54 -1.98 18.31 17.73
C ALA A 54 -1.68 19.36 18.80
N ARG A 55 -0.50 19.35 19.40
CA ARG A 55 -0.05 20.39 20.35
C ARG A 55 0.64 21.57 19.68
N VAL A 56 1.12 21.37 18.45
CA VAL A 56 1.93 22.37 17.72
C VAL A 56 1.12 23.05 16.61
N LEU A 57 0.21 22.30 15.99
CA LEU A 57 -0.59 22.79 14.87
C LEU A 57 -2.00 23.16 15.33
N ASP A 58 -2.55 24.23 14.73
CA ASP A 58 -3.92 24.64 14.98
C ASP A 58 -4.95 23.62 14.47
N PRO A 59 -6.13 23.50 15.10
CA PRO A 59 -7.19 22.60 14.66
C PRO A 59 -7.63 22.79 13.22
N GLU A 60 -7.53 24.01 12.69
CA GLU A 60 -7.87 24.33 11.29
C GLU A 60 -7.01 23.53 10.30
N HIS A 61 -5.71 23.35 10.58
CA HIS A 61 -4.81 22.56 9.75
C HIS A 61 -5.26 21.09 9.63
N PHE A 62 -5.80 20.52 10.70
CA PHE A 62 -6.38 19.17 10.67
C PHE A 62 -7.69 19.14 9.92
N GLY A 63 -8.49 20.20 9.96
CA GLY A 63 -9.70 20.34 9.16
C GLY A 63 -9.40 20.31 7.68
N VAL A 64 -8.45 21.12 7.22
CA VAL A 64 -8.00 21.16 5.83
C VAL A 64 -7.51 19.80 5.35
N ILE A 65 -6.61 19.15 6.13
CA ILE A 65 -6.06 17.85 5.72
C ILE A 65 -7.15 16.76 5.67
N SER A 66 -8.15 16.82 6.55
CA SER A 66 -9.27 15.87 6.57
C SER A 66 -10.11 15.98 5.30
N ILE A 67 -10.43 17.18 4.82
CA ILE A 67 -11.12 17.42 3.56
C ILE A 67 -10.29 16.84 2.39
N VAL A 68 -9.02 17.20 2.32
CA VAL A 68 -8.12 16.73 1.26
C VAL A 68 -8.03 15.21 1.25
N MET A 69 -7.92 14.58 2.42
CA MET A 69 -7.81 13.12 2.56
C MET A 69 -9.06 12.38 2.08
N VAL A 70 -10.25 12.96 2.15
CA VAL A 70 -11.47 12.35 1.59
C VAL A 70 -11.31 12.11 0.09
N PHE A 71 -10.88 13.14 -0.66
CA PHE A 71 -10.69 13.03 -2.12
C PHE A 71 -9.55 12.08 -2.47
N ILE A 72 -8.41 12.18 -1.76
CA ILE A 72 -7.26 11.32 -2.01
C ILE A 72 -7.60 9.85 -1.69
N THR A 73 -8.27 9.58 -0.58
CA THR A 73 -8.64 8.22 -0.18
C THR A 73 -9.65 7.62 -1.14
N PHE A 74 -10.64 8.39 -1.57
CA PHE A 74 -11.60 7.96 -2.58
C PHE A 74 -10.90 7.52 -3.88
N CYS A 75 -10.02 8.35 -4.43
CA CYS A 75 -9.25 7.99 -5.62
C CYS A 75 -8.32 6.80 -5.38
N ASN A 76 -7.70 6.72 -4.19
CA ASN A 76 -6.77 5.65 -3.85
C ASN A 76 -7.45 4.27 -3.83
N VAL A 77 -8.74 4.18 -3.46
CA VAL A 77 -9.51 2.95 -3.52
C VAL A 77 -9.52 2.38 -4.94
N PHE A 78 -9.76 3.19 -5.95
CA PHE A 78 -9.74 2.75 -7.35
C PHE A 78 -8.34 2.29 -7.80
N VAL A 79 -7.30 2.98 -7.36
CA VAL A 79 -5.91 2.64 -7.71
C VAL A 79 -5.46 1.31 -7.09
N THR A 80 -5.83 1.06 -5.83
CA THR A 80 -5.26 -0.06 -5.07
C THR A 80 -6.17 -1.30 -5.03
N SER A 81 -7.50 -1.13 -5.05
CA SER A 81 -8.43 -2.25 -4.80
C SER A 81 -8.69 -3.10 -6.04
N GLY A 82 -8.77 -2.51 -7.24
CA GLY A 82 -9.15 -3.24 -8.45
C GLY A 82 -8.08 -4.25 -8.88
N PHE A 83 -6.86 -3.80 -9.08
CA PHE A 83 -5.82 -4.60 -9.72
C PHE A 83 -5.05 -5.52 -8.77
N SER A 84 -4.74 -5.02 -7.56
CA SER A 84 -4.04 -5.83 -6.56
C SER A 84 -4.88 -7.00 -6.08
N SER A 85 -6.18 -6.80 -5.86
CA SER A 85 -7.10 -7.85 -5.43
C SER A 85 -7.28 -8.92 -6.50
N ALA A 86 -7.42 -8.54 -7.77
CA ALA A 86 -7.52 -9.46 -8.89
C ALA A 86 -6.27 -10.37 -9.01
N ILE A 87 -5.06 -9.79 -8.84
CA ILE A 87 -3.82 -10.55 -8.85
C ILE A 87 -3.74 -11.52 -7.66
N ILE A 88 -4.17 -11.09 -6.46
CA ILE A 88 -4.07 -11.94 -5.26
C ILE A 88 -5.03 -13.13 -5.35
N GLN A 89 -6.23 -12.95 -5.91
CA GLN A 89 -7.27 -13.98 -6.01
C GLN A 89 -7.06 -14.96 -7.17
N LYS A 90 -6.31 -14.57 -8.21
CA LYS A 90 -6.08 -15.43 -9.38
C LYS A 90 -5.23 -16.65 -8.99
N LYS A 91 -5.70 -17.88 -9.32
CA LYS A 91 -5.02 -19.15 -8.98
C LYS A 91 -3.62 -19.22 -9.58
N GLU A 92 -3.51 -18.96 -10.89
CA GLU A 92 -2.24 -18.95 -11.62
C GLU A 92 -1.94 -17.53 -12.10
N VAL A 93 -0.82 -16.98 -11.65
CA VAL A 93 -0.36 -15.63 -12.02
C VAL A 93 1.04 -15.72 -12.60
N ASN A 94 1.19 -15.17 -13.79
CA ASN A 94 2.45 -15.10 -14.51
C ASN A 94 3.05 -13.68 -14.38
N GLU A 95 4.34 -13.53 -14.71
CA GLU A 95 5.01 -12.21 -14.71
C GLU A 95 4.27 -11.16 -15.58
N VAL A 96 3.65 -11.60 -16.68
CA VAL A 96 2.88 -10.72 -17.57
C VAL A 96 1.63 -10.14 -16.88
N ASP A 97 1.02 -10.88 -15.93
CA ASP A 97 -0.13 -10.38 -15.16
C ASP A 97 0.29 -9.22 -14.24
N PHE A 98 1.42 -9.37 -13.53
CA PHE A 98 1.98 -8.32 -12.68
C PHE A 98 2.37 -7.08 -13.51
N ASN A 99 3.05 -7.26 -14.65
CA ASN A 99 3.43 -6.16 -15.52
C ASN A 99 2.21 -5.43 -16.09
N THR A 100 1.20 -6.17 -16.55
CA THR A 100 -0.03 -5.59 -17.10
C THR A 100 -0.78 -4.76 -16.03
N ALA A 101 -0.94 -5.30 -14.83
CA ALA A 101 -1.57 -4.58 -13.72
C ALA A 101 -0.79 -3.34 -13.27
N PHE A 102 0.54 -3.41 -13.31
CA PHE A 102 1.42 -2.28 -12.99
C PHE A 102 1.17 -1.10 -13.96
N TYR A 103 1.19 -1.34 -15.26
CA TYR A 103 1.00 -0.27 -16.24
C TYR A 103 -0.42 0.29 -16.23
N ILE A 104 -1.44 -0.57 -16.06
CA ILE A 104 -2.82 -0.10 -15.96
C ILE A 104 -3.03 0.72 -14.68
N GLY A 105 -2.51 0.24 -13.54
CA GLY A 105 -2.59 0.96 -12.28
C GLY A 105 -1.90 2.32 -12.34
N LEU A 106 -0.74 2.39 -13.00
CA LEU A 106 -0.01 3.65 -13.19
C LEU A 106 -0.79 4.62 -14.09
N LEU A 107 -1.35 4.16 -15.21
CA LEU A 107 -2.18 4.98 -16.08
C LEU A 107 -3.43 5.49 -15.36
N LEU A 108 -4.14 4.62 -14.62
CA LEU A 108 -5.32 4.99 -13.87
C LEU A 108 -4.98 6.01 -12.78
N SER A 109 -3.89 5.82 -12.06
CA SER A 109 -3.46 6.76 -11.01
C SER A 109 -3.08 8.12 -11.57
N ALA A 110 -2.38 8.15 -12.71
CA ALA A 110 -2.05 9.39 -13.40
C ALA A 110 -3.30 10.13 -13.89
N PHE A 111 -4.29 9.41 -14.42
CA PHE A 111 -5.56 9.97 -14.85
C PHE A 111 -6.37 10.53 -13.68
N LEU A 112 -6.48 9.79 -12.57
CA LEU A 112 -7.18 10.26 -11.37
C LEU A 112 -6.45 11.44 -10.73
N TYR A 113 -5.11 11.43 -10.69
CA TYR A 113 -4.34 12.57 -10.23
C TYR A 113 -4.57 13.80 -11.10
N PHE A 114 -4.62 13.65 -12.43
CA PHE A 114 -4.91 14.76 -13.34
C PHE A 114 -6.31 15.35 -13.06
N ILE A 115 -7.33 14.51 -12.86
CA ILE A 115 -8.67 14.96 -12.48
C ILE A 115 -8.61 15.77 -11.19
N LEU A 116 -7.98 15.23 -10.14
CA LEU A 116 -7.84 15.93 -8.86
C LEU A 116 -7.08 17.25 -9.01
N PHE A 117 -6.03 17.28 -9.82
CA PHE A 117 -5.24 18.48 -10.07
C PHE A 117 -6.07 19.61 -10.70
N VAL A 118 -6.90 19.26 -11.68
CA VAL A 118 -7.80 20.22 -12.37
C VAL A 118 -8.96 20.63 -11.49
N THR A 119 -9.53 19.71 -10.71
CA THR A 119 -10.69 20.00 -9.84
C THR A 119 -10.31 20.67 -8.52
N ALA A 120 -9.03 20.67 -8.13
CA ALA A 120 -8.56 21.23 -6.87
C ALA A 120 -9.01 22.69 -6.60
N PRO A 121 -8.96 23.64 -7.55
CA PRO A 121 -9.43 25.00 -7.29
C PRO A 121 -10.93 25.07 -7.02
N TYR A 122 -11.76 24.28 -7.74
CA TYR A 122 -13.21 24.25 -7.50
C TYR A 122 -13.55 23.70 -6.12
N VAL A 123 -12.78 22.76 -5.61
CA VAL A 123 -12.92 22.27 -4.23
C VAL A 123 -12.52 23.36 -3.24
N ALA A 124 -11.44 24.08 -3.49
CA ALA A 124 -10.99 25.17 -2.63
C ALA A 124 -12.03 26.31 -2.56
N ASP A 125 -12.62 26.67 -3.70
CA ASP A 125 -13.68 27.69 -3.77
C ASP A 125 -14.97 27.23 -3.06
N PHE A 126 -15.32 25.94 -3.18
CA PHE A 126 -16.50 25.39 -2.49
C PHE A 126 -16.41 25.43 -0.97
N TYR A 127 -15.21 25.27 -0.42
CA TYR A 127 -14.97 25.33 1.04
C TYR A 127 -14.51 26.71 1.53
N ASP A 128 -14.41 27.72 0.66
CA ASP A 128 -13.85 29.05 0.95
C ASP A 128 -12.45 28.99 1.58
N MET A 129 -11.66 28.00 1.21
CA MET A 129 -10.30 27.73 1.74
C MET A 129 -9.26 27.60 0.61
N PRO A 130 -8.59 28.69 0.20
CA PRO A 130 -7.63 28.67 -0.93
C PRO A 130 -6.47 27.67 -0.74
N VAL A 131 -6.13 27.36 0.53
CA VAL A 131 -5.06 26.41 0.87
C VAL A 131 -5.37 24.96 0.45
N ILE A 132 -6.64 24.60 0.23
CA ILE A 132 -7.07 23.27 -0.18
C ILE A 132 -6.54 22.94 -1.59
N ALA A 133 -6.50 23.90 -2.52
CA ALA A 133 -6.03 23.64 -3.89
C ALA A 133 -4.56 23.17 -3.95
N PRO A 134 -3.59 23.89 -3.40
CA PRO A 134 -2.21 23.39 -3.35
C PRO A 134 -2.07 22.11 -2.50
N ALA A 135 -2.86 21.96 -1.45
CA ALA A 135 -2.86 20.76 -0.62
C ALA A 135 -3.30 19.51 -1.40
N ILE A 136 -4.38 19.56 -2.17
CA ILE A 136 -4.84 18.47 -3.06
C ILE A 136 -3.79 18.16 -4.12
N ARG A 137 -3.22 19.19 -4.76
CA ARG A 137 -2.21 19.00 -5.81
C ARG A 137 -0.95 18.32 -5.29
N LEU A 138 -0.45 18.74 -4.15
CA LEU A 138 0.74 18.13 -3.53
C LEU A 138 0.44 16.72 -3.02
N LEU A 139 -0.60 16.55 -2.22
CA LEU A 139 -0.92 15.23 -1.65
C LEU A 139 -1.39 14.24 -2.71
N GLY A 140 -1.97 14.71 -3.81
CA GLY A 140 -2.38 13.89 -4.96
C GLY A 140 -1.23 13.12 -5.60
N ILE A 141 0.01 13.59 -5.49
CA ILE A 141 1.23 12.88 -5.94
C ILE A 141 1.33 11.49 -5.27
N ARG A 142 0.70 11.32 -4.12
CA ARG A 142 0.60 10.02 -3.43
C ARG A 142 -0.05 8.93 -4.28
N LEU A 143 -1.00 9.27 -5.19
CA LEU A 143 -1.70 8.29 -6.01
C LEU A 143 -0.79 7.51 -6.97
N PRO A 144 0.02 8.16 -7.83
CA PRO A 144 0.96 7.43 -8.67
C PRO A 144 2.02 6.66 -7.86
N ILE A 145 2.48 7.20 -6.72
CA ILE A 145 3.42 6.48 -5.85
C ILE A 145 2.75 5.23 -5.26
N ALA A 146 1.50 5.31 -4.83
CA ALA A 146 0.74 4.16 -4.34
C ALA A 146 0.52 3.10 -5.44
N ALA A 147 0.29 3.52 -6.69
CA ALA A 147 0.17 2.61 -7.83
C ALA A 147 1.47 1.85 -8.07
N LEU A 148 2.63 2.53 -8.05
CA LEU A 148 3.95 1.90 -8.15
C LEU A 148 4.16 0.84 -7.06
N ASN A 149 3.66 1.08 -5.85
CA ASN A 149 3.83 0.20 -4.71
C ASN A 149 2.81 -0.94 -4.67
N SER A 150 1.62 -0.77 -5.25
CA SER A 150 0.50 -1.71 -5.15
C SER A 150 0.85 -3.12 -5.66
N VAL A 151 1.58 -3.21 -6.77
CA VAL A 151 1.99 -4.48 -7.38
C VAL A 151 3.11 -5.15 -6.58
N GLN A 152 4.05 -4.38 -6.03
CA GLN A 152 5.06 -4.90 -5.09
C GLN A 152 4.39 -5.53 -3.87
N GLN A 153 3.40 -4.85 -3.31
CA GLN A 153 2.61 -5.36 -2.19
C GLN A 153 1.87 -6.64 -2.56
N ALA A 154 1.22 -6.70 -3.74
CA ALA A 154 0.53 -7.90 -4.20
C ALA A 154 1.49 -9.10 -4.33
N TYR A 155 2.70 -8.86 -4.86
CA TYR A 155 3.75 -9.89 -4.99
C TYR A 155 4.21 -10.41 -3.63
N VAL A 156 4.49 -9.52 -2.68
CA VAL A 156 4.92 -9.89 -1.33
C VAL A 156 3.82 -10.63 -0.57
N ARG A 157 2.54 -10.19 -0.72
CA ARG A 157 1.38 -10.88 -0.12
C ARG A 157 1.21 -12.29 -0.65
N ARG A 158 1.36 -12.51 -1.95
CA ARG A 158 1.30 -13.87 -2.52
C ARG A 158 2.40 -14.79 -2.00
N LYS A 159 3.58 -14.25 -1.70
CA LYS A 159 4.69 -15.01 -1.09
C LYS A 159 4.55 -15.18 0.43
N MET A 160 3.54 -14.59 1.05
CA MET A 160 3.34 -14.57 2.51
C MET A 160 4.54 -14.01 3.28
N GLU A 161 5.29 -13.07 2.67
CA GLU A 161 6.49 -12.46 3.26
C GLU A 161 6.13 -11.18 4.06
N PHE A 162 5.22 -11.32 5.02
CA PHE A 162 4.64 -10.18 5.78
C PHE A 162 5.67 -9.37 6.58
N LYS A 163 6.82 -9.96 6.93
CA LYS A 163 7.93 -9.23 7.55
C LYS A 163 8.39 -8.02 6.73
N LYS A 164 8.30 -8.11 5.40
CA LYS A 164 8.68 -7.01 4.50
C LYS A 164 7.76 -5.79 4.64
N PHE A 165 6.46 -6.02 4.88
CA PHE A 165 5.51 -4.95 5.19
C PHE A 165 5.86 -4.27 6.50
N PHE A 166 6.12 -5.06 7.55
CA PHE A 166 6.50 -4.53 8.85
C PHE A 166 7.71 -3.59 8.73
N ILE A 167 8.75 -3.99 8.02
CA ILE A 167 9.94 -3.16 7.81
C ILE A 167 9.59 -1.87 7.07
N ALA A 168 8.85 -1.95 5.95
CA ALA A 168 8.49 -0.78 5.16
C ALA A 168 7.64 0.20 5.96
N THR A 169 6.59 -0.28 6.62
CA THR A 169 5.67 0.53 7.40
C THR A 169 6.36 1.22 8.59
N ILE A 170 7.24 0.53 9.31
CA ILE A 170 7.95 1.13 10.44
C ILE A 170 8.89 2.25 9.98
N PHE A 171 9.73 1.99 8.98
CA PHE A 171 10.62 3.02 8.46
C PHE A 171 9.82 4.20 7.91
N GLY A 172 8.75 3.94 7.15
CA GLY A 172 7.85 4.98 6.64
C GLY A 172 7.26 5.83 7.76
N THR A 173 6.72 5.19 8.79
CA THR A 173 6.04 5.89 9.89
C THR A 173 7.01 6.70 10.76
N ILE A 174 8.16 6.14 11.12
CA ILE A 174 9.15 6.84 11.97
C ILE A 174 9.74 8.03 11.22
N ILE A 175 10.23 7.83 10.00
CA ILE A 175 10.88 8.90 9.23
C ILE A 175 9.88 10.02 8.92
N SER A 176 8.67 9.67 8.48
CA SER A 176 7.63 10.66 8.21
C SER A 176 7.19 11.41 9.47
N GLY A 177 7.11 10.72 10.60
CA GLY A 177 6.80 11.35 11.88
C GLY A 177 7.83 12.38 12.27
N VAL A 178 9.12 12.05 12.18
CA VAL A 178 10.22 12.99 12.45
C VAL A 178 10.16 14.20 11.52
N VAL A 179 9.98 13.98 10.22
CA VAL A 179 9.88 15.07 9.22
C VAL A 179 8.67 15.95 9.49
N GLY A 180 7.49 15.36 9.75
CA GLY A 180 6.26 16.10 10.03
C GLY A 180 6.37 16.95 11.28
N VAL A 181 6.90 16.39 12.37
CA VAL A 181 7.12 17.11 13.63
C VAL A 181 8.14 18.24 13.44
N PHE A 182 9.24 17.98 12.76
CA PHE A 182 10.24 19.01 12.46
C PHE A 182 9.64 20.19 11.69
N LEU A 183 8.85 19.93 10.65
CA LEU A 183 8.20 20.98 9.87
C LEU A 183 7.13 21.73 10.67
N ALA A 184 6.38 21.03 11.52
CA ALA A 184 5.37 21.66 12.36
C ALA A 184 6.01 22.67 13.34
N PHE A 185 7.13 22.32 13.98
CA PHE A 185 7.88 23.24 14.85
C PHE A 185 8.48 24.44 14.09
N ASN A 186 8.72 24.30 12.78
CA ASN A 186 9.16 25.42 11.94
C ASN A 186 8.01 26.29 11.41
N GLY A 187 6.77 26.07 11.86
CA GLY A 187 5.63 26.94 11.53
C GLY A 187 5.09 26.79 10.12
N VAL A 188 5.34 25.65 9.44
CA VAL A 188 4.90 25.41 8.05
C VAL A 188 3.39 25.13 7.95
N GLY A 189 2.69 24.99 9.08
CA GLY A 189 1.24 24.82 9.14
C GLY A 189 0.78 23.51 8.52
N VAL A 190 -0.30 23.55 7.72
CA VAL A 190 -0.89 22.36 7.09
C VAL A 190 0.09 21.58 6.19
N PHE A 191 1.09 22.26 5.61
CA PHE A 191 2.08 21.60 4.75
C PHE A 191 2.97 20.63 5.53
N ALA A 192 3.12 20.79 6.85
CA ALA A 192 3.81 19.81 7.69
C ALA A 192 3.11 18.45 7.64
N LEU A 193 1.78 18.42 7.71
CA LEU A 193 0.96 17.20 7.57
C LEU A 193 1.04 16.62 6.16
N ILE A 194 0.96 17.46 5.13
CA ILE A 194 1.05 17.04 3.72
C ILE A 194 2.40 16.36 3.46
N VAL A 195 3.50 17.00 3.85
CA VAL A 195 4.84 16.44 3.66
C VAL A 195 5.04 15.18 4.49
N GLN A 196 4.48 15.12 5.70
CA GLN A 196 4.48 13.90 6.52
C GLN A 196 3.84 12.72 5.76
N TYR A 197 2.63 12.91 5.23
CA TYR A 197 1.92 11.85 4.48
C TYR A 197 2.66 11.45 3.19
N LEU A 198 3.22 12.41 2.47
CA LEU A 198 4.02 12.14 1.27
C LEU A 198 5.29 11.38 1.62
N THR A 199 6.03 11.82 2.63
CA THR A 199 7.24 11.15 3.11
C THR A 199 6.95 9.71 3.52
N ASN A 200 5.85 9.48 4.25
CA ASN A 200 5.43 8.14 4.62
C ASN A 200 5.26 7.24 3.39
N THR A 201 4.50 7.72 2.39
CA THR A 201 4.24 6.94 1.16
C THR A 201 5.51 6.72 0.33
N ILE A 202 6.38 7.72 0.25
CA ILE A 202 7.65 7.63 -0.48
C ILE A 202 8.60 6.62 0.18
N ILE A 203 8.80 6.74 1.49
CA ILE A 203 9.71 5.84 2.23
C ILE A 203 9.17 4.41 2.23
N ASP A 204 7.87 4.21 2.49
CA ASP A 204 7.23 2.89 2.40
C ASP A 204 7.44 2.28 1.01
N SER A 205 7.25 3.07 -0.06
CA SER A 205 7.46 2.64 -1.43
C SER A 205 8.94 2.28 -1.69
N ILE A 206 9.89 3.13 -1.32
CA ILE A 206 11.32 2.88 -1.51
C ILE A 206 11.74 1.60 -0.79
N VAL A 207 11.39 1.45 0.48
CA VAL A 207 11.73 0.25 1.26
C VAL A 207 11.10 -0.98 0.64
N MET A 208 9.82 -0.90 0.25
CA MET A 208 9.13 -2.03 -0.40
C MET A 208 9.79 -2.39 -1.74
N TRP A 209 10.28 -1.42 -2.51
CA TRP A 209 11.01 -1.68 -3.74
C TRP A 209 12.39 -2.32 -3.50
N ILE A 210 13.04 -2.00 -2.40
CA ILE A 210 14.32 -2.62 -2.03
C ILE A 210 14.10 -4.08 -1.58
N VAL A 211 13.12 -4.31 -0.70
CA VAL A 211 12.92 -5.64 -0.08
C VAL A 211 11.96 -6.54 -0.86
N GLY A 212 11.08 -5.98 -1.70
CA GLY A 212 10.00 -6.71 -2.39
C GLY A 212 10.51 -7.76 -3.38
N GLY A 213 11.53 -7.42 -4.17
CA GLY A 213 12.21 -8.36 -5.07
C GLY A 213 11.57 -8.53 -6.44
N TRP A 214 10.39 -7.97 -6.73
CA TRP A 214 9.81 -7.92 -8.07
C TRP A 214 10.28 -6.67 -8.81
N ARG A 215 10.43 -6.77 -10.14
CA ARG A 215 10.77 -5.63 -10.99
C ARG A 215 9.90 -5.66 -12.25
N PRO A 216 9.37 -4.51 -12.69
CA PRO A 216 8.55 -4.42 -13.89
C PRO A 216 9.41 -4.70 -15.14
N LYS A 217 8.83 -5.48 -16.06
CA LYS A 217 9.33 -5.70 -17.41
C LYS A 217 8.39 -5.05 -18.41
N LEU A 218 8.88 -4.61 -19.56
CA LEU A 218 8.07 -4.03 -20.63
C LEU A 218 7.27 -5.14 -21.34
N GLN A 219 6.28 -5.70 -20.64
CA GLN A 219 5.39 -6.75 -21.16
C GLN A 219 3.97 -6.36 -20.83
N PHE A 220 3.14 -6.19 -21.85
CA PHE A 220 1.73 -5.84 -21.73
C PHE A 220 0.86 -6.78 -22.55
N SER A 221 -0.24 -7.25 -21.99
CA SER A 221 -1.21 -8.11 -22.66
C SER A 221 -2.62 -7.53 -22.56
N LYS A 222 -3.19 -7.14 -23.71
CA LYS A 222 -4.58 -6.63 -23.80
C LYS A 222 -5.61 -7.64 -23.31
N GLY A 223 -5.40 -8.94 -23.58
CA GLY A 223 -6.29 -10.02 -23.13
C GLY A 223 -6.32 -10.16 -21.60
N LYS A 224 -5.15 -10.06 -20.95
CA LYS A 224 -5.03 -10.10 -19.49
C LYS A 224 -5.58 -8.84 -18.84
N ALA A 225 -5.41 -7.68 -19.48
CA ALA A 225 -6.01 -6.42 -19.02
C ALA A 225 -7.55 -6.55 -18.92
N LYS A 226 -8.20 -7.13 -19.94
CA LYS A 226 -9.65 -7.37 -19.93
C LYS A 226 -10.08 -8.35 -18.82
N GLN A 227 -9.30 -9.40 -18.58
CA GLN A 227 -9.58 -10.33 -17.48
C GLN A 227 -9.46 -9.64 -16.11
N ILE A 228 -8.40 -8.87 -15.87
CA ILE A 228 -8.19 -8.16 -14.61
C ILE A 228 -9.32 -7.18 -14.35
N TYR A 229 -9.80 -6.47 -15.38
CA TYR A 229 -10.92 -5.53 -15.28
C TYR A 229 -12.27 -6.21 -15.00
N SER A 230 -12.46 -7.44 -15.45
CA SER A 230 -13.69 -8.22 -15.19
C SER A 230 -13.76 -8.82 -13.78
N PHE A 231 -12.65 -8.84 -13.03
CA PHE A 231 -12.57 -9.36 -11.66
C PHE A 231 -12.56 -8.26 -10.58
N GLY A 232 -12.38 -7.00 -10.94
CA GLY A 232 -12.40 -5.83 -10.04
C GLY A 232 -13.70 -5.06 -10.10
#